data_7f35fd8b44c2d558a560edb5f11037cd
#
_entry.id   7f35fd8b44c2d558a560edb5f11037cd
#
_cell.length_a   1.000
_cell.length_b   1.000
_cell.length_c   1.000
_cell.angle_alpha   90.00
_cell.angle_beta   90.00
_cell.angle_gamma   90.00
#
_symmetry.space_group_name_H-M   'P 1'
#
loop_
_entity.id
_entity.type
_entity.pdbx_description
1 polymer ?
#
loop_
_entity_poly.entity_id
_entity_poly.type
_entity_poly.pdbx_seq_one_letter_code
_entity_poly.pdbx_strand_id
1 'polypeptide(L)'
;DFLNILEENNLIEKFNKKKIYPNLIKIQIKQADILAVTNQNGKMFYIGSNGKLIQKNKIDNPKSNLPFVYGRDNYRDFIELKKNIDTSELKFEDIESFYYFPSNRWDIKTKDGYLIKLPEKNTLQSLKYANLIKNSDKLNNKKIIDLRINNNIILSNE
;
A
#
# COMPACT_ATOMS: atom_id res chain seq x y z
N ASP A 1 9.71 -16.69 25.40
CA ASP A 1 11.05 -16.30 24.97
C ASP A 1 10.99 -14.88 24.40
N PHE A 2 12.01 -14.06 24.71
CA PHE A 2 12.10 -12.64 24.29
C PHE A 2 12.06 -12.50 22.75
N LEU A 3 12.62 -13.45 22.01
CA LEU A 3 12.59 -13.44 20.55
C LEU A 3 11.18 -13.61 19.98
N ASN A 4 10.37 -14.46 20.61
CA ASN A 4 8.97 -14.62 20.21
C ASN A 4 8.18 -13.31 20.39
N ILE A 5 8.45 -12.56 21.45
CA ILE A 5 7.83 -11.25 21.68
C ILE A 5 8.17 -10.27 20.55
N LEU A 6 9.43 -10.31 20.03
CA LEU A 6 9.82 -9.47 18.91
C LEU A 6 9.15 -9.89 17.60
N GLU A 7 9.02 -11.20 17.35
CA GLU A 7 8.37 -11.74 16.14
C GLU A 7 6.87 -11.48 16.11
N GLU A 8 6.21 -11.53 17.26
CA GLU A 8 4.78 -11.29 17.41
C GLU A 8 4.41 -9.79 17.40
N ASN A 9 5.40 -8.91 17.58
CA ASN A 9 5.14 -7.47 17.64
C ASN A 9 4.93 -6.88 16.24
N ASN A 10 3.71 -6.43 15.97
CA ASN A 10 3.31 -5.87 14.67
C ASN A 10 4.04 -4.56 14.31
N LEU A 11 4.65 -3.88 15.27
CA LEU A 11 5.46 -2.68 15.02
C LEU A 11 6.86 -2.99 14.51
N ILE A 12 7.29 -4.24 14.57
CA ILE A 12 8.62 -4.65 14.15
C ILE A 12 8.58 -5.19 12.73
N GLU A 13 9.30 -4.55 11.83
CA GLU A 13 9.47 -5.03 10.45
C GLU A 13 10.48 -6.17 10.41
N LYS A 14 11.62 -5.98 11.06
CA LYS A 14 12.68 -6.98 11.17
C LYS A 14 13.59 -6.69 12.35
N PHE A 15 14.27 -7.72 12.82
CA PHE A 15 15.34 -7.58 13.81
C PHE A 15 16.53 -8.48 13.47
N ASN A 16 17.70 -8.06 13.92
CA ASN A 16 18.95 -8.83 13.83
C ASN A 16 19.52 -9.04 15.22
N LYS A 17 20.01 -10.27 15.47
CA LYS A 17 20.64 -10.66 16.73
C LYS A 17 22.12 -10.94 16.50
N LYS A 18 23.00 -10.32 17.30
CA LYS A 18 24.45 -10.57 17.30
C LYS A 18 24.91 -10.92 18.71
N LYS A 19 25.55 -12.08 18.86
CA LYS A 19 26.26 -12.42 20.10
C LYS A 19 27.60 -11.74 20.12
N ILE A 20 27.96 -11.13 21.25
CA ILE A 20 29.24 -10.52 21.52
C ILE A 20 29.80 -11.23 22.77
N TYR A 21 30.87 -12.04 22.58
CA TYR A 21 31.45 -12.78 23.67
C TYR A 21 32.11 -11.84 24.72
N PRO A 22 32.10 -12.23 26.02
CA PRO A 22 31.65 -13.53 26.53
C PRO A 22 30.13 -13.63 26.80
N ASN A 23 29.41 -12.55 27.04
CA ASN A 23 28.03 -12.63 27.59
C ASN A 23 27.10 -11.47 27.19
N LEU A 24 27.33 -10.84 26.04
CA LEU A 24 26.48 -9.77 25.51
C LEU A 24 25.70 -10.24 24.28
N ILE A 25 24.43 -9.86 24.20
CA ILE A 25 23.60 -9.99 23.01
C ILE A 25 23.19 -8.60 22.55
N LYS A 26 23.54 -8.23 21.33
CA LYS A 26 23.09 -7.02 20.67
C LYS A 26 21.90 -7.34 19.77
N ILE A 27 20.80 -6.61 19.94
CA ILE A 27 19.61 -6.71 19.10
C ILE A 27 19.42 -5.38 18.38
N GLN A 28 19.32 -5.42 17.05
CA GLN A 28 18.98 -4.28 16.22
C GLN A 28 17.57 -4.49 15.70
N ILE A 29 16.69 -3.53 15.92
CA ILE A 29 15.27 -3.58 15.52
C ILE A 29 15.04 -2.51 14.45
N LYS A 30 14.38 -2.90 13.36
CA LYS A 30 13.78 -1.97 12.41
C LYS A 30 12.29 -1.92 12.65
N GLN A 31 11.77 -0.74 12.94
CA GLN A 31 10.33 -0.50 13.08
C GLN A 31 9.66 -0.51 11.70
N ALA A 32 8.42 -1.00 11.63
CA ALA A 32 7.60 -0.91 10.43
C ALA A 32 7.17 0.54 10.18
N ASP A 33 7.26 0.97 8.94
CA ASP A 33 6.68 2.24 8.49
C ASP A 33 5.15 2.13 8.41
N ILE A 34 4.45 3.20 8.74
CA ILE A 34 3.00 3.26 8.58
C ILE A 34 2.66 3.72 7.17
N LEU A 35 1.97 2.88 6.41
CA LEU A 35 1.68 3.13 5.00
C LEU A 35 0.26 3.60 4.74
N ALA A 36 -0.74 3.07 5.45
CA ALA A 36 -2.14 3.31 5.16
C ALA A 36 -3.02 3.11 6.39
N VAL A 37 -4.30 3.39 6.24
CA VAL A 37 -5.35 3.15 7.23
C VAL A 37 -6.36 2.17 6.65
N THR A 38 -6.95 1.34 7.50
CA THR A 38 -8.06 0.47 7.13
C THR A 38 -9.07 0.31 8.27
N ASN A 39 -10.23 -0.24 7.97
CA ASN A 39 -11.24 -0.59 8.95
C ASN A 39 -11.48 -2.10 8.91
N GLN A 40 -11.42 -2.74 10.06
CA GLN A 40 -11.84 -4.13 10.23
C GLN A 40 -12.86 -4.22 11.35
N ASN A 41 -14.03 -4.75 11.05
CA ASN A 41 -15.11 -4.94 12.03
C ASN A 41 -15.45 -3.66 12.83
N GLY A 42 -15.47 -2.51 12.17
CA GLY A 42 -15.77 -1.21 12.79
C GLY A 42 -14.60 -0.57 13.56
N LYS A 43 -13.43 -1.21 13.59
CA LYS A 43 -12.22 -0.67 14.23
C LYS A 43 -11.20 -0.21 13.20
N MET A 44 -10.60 0.94 13.46
CA MET A 44 -9.56 1.53 12.63
C MET A 44 -8.17 1.00 13.01
N PHE A 45 -7.41 0.61 12.00
CA PHE A 45 -6.03 0.14 12.13
C PHE A 45 -5.12 0.87 11.15
N TYR A 46 -3.84 0.93 11.48
CA TYR A 46 -2.79 1.23 10.52
C TYR A 46 -2.30 -0.05 9.85
N ILE A 47 -1.86 0.08 8.60
CA ILE A 47 -1.16 -0.98 7.86
C ILE A 47 0.32 -0.64 7.85
N GLY A 48 1.16 -1.52 8.41
CA GLY A 48 2.60 -1.39 8.42
C GLY A 48 3.25 -1.84 7.11
N SER A 49 4.49 -1.41 6.88
CA SER A 49 5.31 -1.85 5.74
C SER A 49 5.59 -3.37 5.73
N ASN A 50 5.39 -4.03 6.86
CA ASN A 50 5.44 -5.48 7.02
C ASN A 50 4.11 -6.19 6.68
N GLY A 51 3.08 -5.46 6.25
CA GLY A 51 1.75 -5.98 5.94
C GLY A 51 0.91 -6.36 7.17
N LYS A 52 1.35 -6.02 8.37
CA LYS A 52 0.63 -6.30 9.61
C LYS A 52 -0.24 -5.11 10.02
N LEU A 53 -1.35 -5.41 10.70
CA LEU A 53 -2.22 -4.40 11.30
C LEU A 53 -1.66 -3.90 12.62
N ILE A 54 -1.67 -2.61 12.80
CA ILE A 54 -1.19 -1.92 14.00
C ILE A 54 -2.35 -1.12 14.59
N GLN A 55 -2.63 -1.33 15.87
CA GLN A 55 -3.67 -0.57 16.57
C GLN A 55 -3.30 0.91 16.63
N LYS A 56 -4.27 1.79 16.44
CA LYS A 56 -4.03 3.25 16.42
C LYS A 56 -3.40 3.78 17.71
N ASN A 57 -3.76 3.23 18.86
CA ASN A 57 -3.23 3.63 20.16
C ASN A 57 -1.76 3.21 20.40
N LYS A 58 -1.17 2.45 19.50
CA LYS A 58 0.25 2.05 19.56
C LYS A 58 1.20 3.03 18.87
N ILE A 59 0.67 4.04 18.19
CA ILE A 59 1.44 5.01 17.41
C ILE A 59 1.21 6.40 17.97
N ASP A 60 2.28 7.01 18.43
CA ASP A 60 2.32 8.42 18.80
C ASP A 60 2.62 9.26 17.55
N ASN A 61 1.86 10.33 17.32
CA ASN A 61 2.03 11.24 16.18
C ASN A 61 2.05 10.54 14.80
N PRO A 62 0.95 9.88 14.39
CA PRO A 62 0.88 9.24 13.08
C PRO A 62 1.00 10.27 11.96
N LYS A 63 1.55 9.85 10.81
CA LYS A 63 1.55 10.68 9.60
C LYS A 63 0.12 11.11 9.26
N SER A 64 -0.05 12.37 8.90
CA SER A 64 -1.31 12.88 8.34
C SER A 64 -1.47 12.44 6.88
N ASN A 65 -2.72 12.41 6.41
CA ASN A 65 -3.04 12.15 4.99
C ASN A 65 -2.63 10.77 4.46
N LEU A 66 -2.67 9.74 5.31
CA LEU A 66 -2.48 8.36 4.87
C LEU A 66 -3.64 7.91 3.98
N PRO A 67 -3.37 7.15 2.90
CA PRO A 67 -4.42 6.58 2.08
C PRO A 67 -5.24 5.55 2.84
N PHE A 68 -6.50 5.35 2.42
CA PHE A 68 -7.37 4.33 2.98
C PHE A 68 -7.39 3.07 2.11
N VAL A 69 -7.36 1.88 2.71
CA VAL A 69 -7.44 0.60 2.02
C VAL A 69 -8.76 -0.08 2.34
N TYR A 70 -9.57 -0.37 1.32
CA TYR A 70 -10.86 -1.02 1.40
C TYR A 70 -10.83 -2.44 0.83
N GLY A 71 -11.64 -3.33 1.40
CA GLY A 71 -11.98 -4.62 0.82
C GLY A 71 -10.97 -5.74 1.04
N ARG A 72 -10.02 -5.62 1.99
CA ARG A 72 -8.99 -6.65 2.20
C ARG A 72 -8.78 -6.99 3.67
N ASP A 73 -8.57 -8.29 3.97
CA ASP A 73 -8.20 -8.79 5.29
C ASP A 73 -6.70 -9.14 5.40
N ASN A 74 -6.07 -9.51 4.28
CA ASN A 74 -4.63 -9.77 4.20
C ASN A 74 -3.96 -8.70 3.35
N TYR A 75 -2.97 -8.01 3.91
CA TYR A 75 -2.34 -6.84 3.30
C TYR A 75 -1.02 -7.12 2.57
N ARG A 76 -0.64 -8.38 2.35
CA ARG A 76 0.55 -8.73 1.54
C ARG A 76 0.42 -8.21 0.11
N ASP A 77 -0.76 -8.38 -0.50
CA ASP A 77 -1.02 -7.89 -1.86
C ASP A 77 -0.97 -6.35 -1.93
N PHE A 78 -1.38 -5.68 -0.84
CA PHE A 78 -1.22 -4.22 -0.73
C PHE A 78 0.26 -3.81 -0.69
N ILE A 79 1.11 -4.54 0.04
CA ILE A 79 2.55 -4.27 0.07
C ILE A 79 3.19 -4.49 -1.30
N GLU A 80 2.76 -5.52 -2.03
CA GLU A 80 3.21 -5.77 -3.39
C GLU A 80 2.76 -4.65 -4.35
N LEU A 81 1.50 -4.23 -4.26
CA LEU A 81 1.00 -3.07 -5.00
C LEU A 81 1.81 -1.81 -4.70
N LYS A 82 2.12 -1.54 -3.44
CA LYS A 82 2.95 -0.40 -3.02
C LYS A 82 4.32 -0.42 -3.69
N LYS A 83 4.98 -1.59 -3.74
CA LYS A 83 6.26 -1.75 -4.45
C LYS A 83 6.14 -1.44 -5.95
N ASN A 84 5.06 -1.91 -6.57
CA ASN A 84 4.80 -1.61 -7.99
C ASN A 84 4.55 -0.12 -8.21
N ILE A 85 3.84 0.56 -7.31
CA ILE A 85 3.63 2.00 -7.37
C ILE A 85 4.96 2.74 -7.27
N ASP A 86 5.81 2.41 -6.30
CA ASP A 86 7.12 3.04 -6.12
C ASP A 86 8.03 2.87 -7.36
N THR A 87 7.86 1.77 -8.12
CA THR A 87 8.61 1.50 -9.34
C THR A 87 8.00 2.19 -10.58
N SER A 88 6.71 2.53 -10.54
CA SER A 88 5.95 3.05 -11.68
C SER A 88 6.04 4.56 -11.90
N GLU A 89 6.73 5.28 -11.04
CA GLU A 89 6.77 6.74 -10.98
C GLU A 89 5.45 7.43 -10.56
N LEU A 90 4.38 6.67 -10.31
CA LEU A 90 3.17 7.19 -9.68
C LEU A 90 3.48 7.48 -8.20
N LYS A 91 3.21 8.71 -7.75
CA LYS A 91 3.52 9.09 -6.38
C LYS A 91 2.49 8.52 -5.40
N PHE A 92 2.97 7.73 -4.45
CA PHE A 92 2.12 7.11 -3.42
C PHE A 92 1.38 8.15 -2.57
N GLU A 93 2.01 9.28 -2.28
CA GLU A 93 1.43 10.38 -1.51
C GLU A 93 0.29 11.11 -2.22
N ASP A 94 0.14 10.95 -3.55
CA ASP A 94 -0.97 11.51 -4.32
C ASP A 94 -2.22 10.60 -4.30
N ILE A 95 -2.14 9.44 -3.64
CA ILE A 95 -3.24 8.48 -3.58
C ILE A 95 -4.11 8.77 -2.36
N GLU A 96 -5.43 8.83 -2.58
CA GLU A 96 -6.46 8.99 -1.55
C GLU A 96 -6.88 7.64 -0.97
N SER A 97 -7.13 6.65 -1.85
CA SER A 97 -7.64 5.35 -1.42
C SER A 97 -7.38 4.23 -2.42
N PHE A 98 -7.41 3.01 -1.89
CA PHE A 98 -7.28 1.76 -2.60
C PHE A 98 -8.52 0.90 -2.37
N TYR A 99 -9.02 0.28 -3.43
CA TYR A 99 -10.15 -0.63 -3.39
C TYR A 99 -9.73 -1.99 -3.92
N TYR A 100 -9.77 -3.00 -3.07
CA TYR A 100 -9.51 -4.38 -3.47
C TYR A 100 -10.80 -5.10 -3.82
N PHE A 101 -10.79 -5.86 -4.91
CA PHE A 101 -11.92 -6.66 -5.38
C PHE A 101 -11.63 -8.16 -5.29
N PRO A 102 -12.68 -9.00 -5.09
CA PRO A 102 -12.52 -10.46 -5.04
C PRO A 102 -11.89 -11.09 -6.29
N SER A 103 -11.90 -10.38 -7.42
CA SER A 103 -11.20 -10.75 -8.66
C SER A 103 -9.68 -10.51 -8.63
N ASN A 104 -9.09 -10.36 -7.46
CA ASN A 104 -7.65 -10.10 -7.23
C ASN A 104 -7.13 -8.84 -7.95
N ARG A 105 -7.94 -7.84 -8.09
CA ARG A 105 -7.57 -6.57 -8.72
C ARG A 105 -7.76 -5.39 -7.78
N TRP A 106 -7.09 -4.30 -8.11
CA TRP A 106 -7.14 -3.05 -7.39
C TRP A 106 -7.69 -1.91 -8.25
N ASP A 107 -8.48 -1.05 -7.63
CA ASP A 107 -8.75 0.28 -8.14
C ASP A 107 -8.05 1.29 -7.21
N ILE A 108 -7.50 2.35 -7.79
CA ILE A 108 -6.77 3.41 -7.08
C ILE A 108 -7.49 4.74 -7.33
N LYS A 109 -7.87 5.42 -6.27
CA LYS A 109 -8.37 6.79 -6.35
C LYS A 109 -7.27 7.77 -5.93
N THR A 110 -7.02 8.75 -6.77
CA THR A 110 -6.02 9.80 -6.51
C THR A 110 -6.69 11.03 -5.87
N LYS A 111 -5.91 11.83 -5.15
CA LYS A 111 -6.38 13.04 -4.47
C LYS A 111 -6.92 14.10 -5.43
N ASP A 112 -6.43 14.12 -6.67
CA ASP A 112 -6.90 14.99 -7.75
C ASP A 112 -8.11 14.41 -8.52
N GLY A 113 -8.68 13.31 -8.00
CA GLY A 113 -9.98 12.78 -8.41
C GLY A 113 -9.96 11.76 -9.55
N TYR A 114 -8.79 11.23 -9.95
CA TYR A 114 -8.72 10.15 -10.93
C TYR A 114 -9.02 8.79 -10.29
N LEU A 115 -9.75 7.95 -11.01
CA LEU A 115 -9.95 6.54 -10.67
C LEU A 115 -9.21 5.67 -11.69
N ILE A 116 -8.21 4.94 -11.22
CA ILE A 116 -7.40 4.02 -12.03
C ILE A 116 -7.85 2.61 -11.72
N LYS A 117 -8.41 1.91 -12.72
CA LYS A 117 -8.85 0.51 -12.59
C LYS A 117 -7.77 -0.41 -13.16
N LEU A 118 -7.13 -1.18 -12.29
CA LEU A 118 -6.03 -2.05 -12.64
C LEU A 118 -6.49 -3.46 -13.01
N PRO A 119 -5.77 -4.17 -13.91
CA PRO A 119 -6.00 -5.58 -14.18
C PRO A 119 -5.49 -6.45 -13.02
N GLU A 120 -5.89 -7.73 -13.00
CA GLU A 120 -5.34 -8.72 -12.06
C GLU A 120 -3.84 -8.95 -12.29
N LYS A 121 -3.41 -8.97 -13.55
CA LYS A 121 -2.01 -9.24 -13.94
C LYS A 121 -1.38 -8.03 -14.63
N ASN A 122 -0.05 -7.98 -14.66
CA ASN A 122 0.72 -6.89 -15.28
C ASN A 122 0.49 -5.52 -14.63
N THR A 123 0.28 -5.51 -13.33
CA THR A 123 -0.03 -4.31 -12.54
C THR A 123 1.01 -3.22 -12.69
N LEU A 124 2.31 -3.56 -12.63
CA LEU A 124 3.39 -2.58 -12.79
C LEU A 124 3.34 -1.86 -14.14
N GLN A 125 3.15 -2.60 -15.23
CA GLN A 125 3.06 -2.01 -16.57
C GLN A 125 1.83 -1.12 -16.71
N SER A 126 0.70 -1.56 -16.13
CA SER A 126 -0.54 -0.76 -16.11
C SER A 126 -0.39 0.53 -15.31
N LEU A 127 0.32 0.51 -14.19
CA LEU A 127 0.62 1.70 -13.40
C LEU A 127 1.50 2.70 -14.18
N LYS A 128 2.50 2.21 -14.92
CA LYS A 128 3.32 3.06 -15.81
C LYS A 128 2.47 3.72 -16.90
N TYR A 129 1.57 2.99 -17.52
CA TYR A 129 0.62 3.54 -18.48
C TYR A 129 -0.32 4.57 -17.86
N ALA A 130 -0.89 4.27 -16.68
CA ALA A 130 -1.74 5.21 -15.97
C ALA A 130 -1.03 6.54 -15.69
N ASN A 131 0.23 6.49 -15.26
CA ASN A 131 1.03 7.69 -15.00
C ASN A 131 1.27 8.51 -16.29
N LEU A 132 1.62 7.85 -17.38
CA LEU A 132 1.80 8.51 -18.69
C LEU A 132 0.51 9.17 -19.18
N ILE A 133 -0.63 8.49 -19.06
CA ILE A 133 -1.93 9.00 -19.49
C ILE A 133 -2.36 10.18 -18.62
N LYS A 134 -2.23 10.06 -17.31
CA LYS A 134 -2.57 11.11 -16.36
C LYS A 134 -1.80 12.41 -16.65
N ASN A 135 -0.56 12.31 -17.10
CA ASN A 135 0.31 13.43 -17.42
C ASN A 135 0.20 13.90 -18.89
N SER A 136 -0.74 13.36 -19.66
CA SER A 136 -0.93 13.69 -21.07
C SER A 136 -2.23 14.46 -21.32
N ASP A 137 -2.30 15.16 -22.46
CA ASP A 137 -3.52 15.85 -22.89
C ASP A 137 -4.64 14.89 -23.36
N LYS A 138 -4.36 13.58 -23.40
CA LYS A 138 -5.30 12.55 -23.88
C LYS A 138 -6.50 12.35 -22.98
N LEU A 139 -6.43 12.78 -21.72
CA LEU A 139 -7.53 12.62 -20.77
C LEU A 139 -8.79 13.43 -21.13
N ASN A 140 -8.66 14.55 -21.82
CA ASN A 140 -9.81 15.38 -22.24
C ASN A 140 -10.89 15.53 -21.16
N ASN A 141 -10.50 15.89 -19.94
CA ASN A 141 -11.36 15.97 -18.75
C ASN A 141 -11.96 14.63 -18.28
N LYS A 142 -11.49 13.50 -18.79
CA LYS A 142 -11.87 12.17 -18.28
C LYS A 142 -11.19 11.91 -16.94
N LYS A 143 -11.90 11.29 -16.02
CA LYS A 143 -11.42 11.02 -14.66
C LYS A 143 -11.24 9.52 -14.37
N ILE A 144 -11.72 8.64 -15.24
CA ILE A 144 -11.55 7.20 -15.12
C ILE A 144 -10.56 6.69 -16.17
N ILE A 145 -9.53 6.01 -15.70
CA ILE A 145 -8.53 5.32 -16.53
C ILE A 145 -8.71 3.82 -16.28
N ASP A 146 -9.38 3.13 -17.20
CA ASP A 146 -9.65 1.70 -17.08
C ASP A 146 -8.65 0.90 -17.91
N LEU A 147 -7.82 0.11 -17.22
CA LEU A 147 -6.73 -0.69 -17.76
C LEU A 147 -6.99 -2.21 -17.61
N ARG A 148 -8.22 -2.60 -17.31
CA ARG A 148 -8.59 -4.00 -17.03
C ARG A 148 -8.55 -4.90 -18.24
N ILE A 149 -8.71 -4.35 -19.43
CA ILE A 149 -8.71 -5.09 -20.70
C ILE A 149 -7.33 -5.02 -21.32
N ASN A 150 -6.73 -6.18 -21.60
CA ASN A 150 -5.40 -6.26 -22.21
C ASN A 150 -5.32 -5.44 -23.51
N ASN A 151 -4.27 -4.66 -23.63
CA ASN A 151 -3.98 -3.81 -24.79
C ASN A 151 -5.03 -2.73 -25.10
N ASN A 152 -5.97 -2.48 -24.20
CA ASN A 152 -6.95 -1.42 -24.34
C ASN A 152 -6.95 -0.50 -23.12
N ILE A 153 -7.05 0.78 -23.39
CA ILE A 153 -7.19 1.82 -22.37
C ILE A 153 -8.52 2.51 -22.63
N ILE A 154 -9.42 2.45 -21.65
CA ILE A 154 -10.72 3.10 -21.74
C ILE A 154 -10.70 4.34 -20.84
N LEU A 155 -10.96 5.48 -21.43
CA LEU A 155 -11.08 6.75 -20.71
C LEU A 155 -12.55 7.15 -20.66
N SER A 156 -13.07 7.38 -19.46
CA SER A 156 -14.48 7.77 -19.26
C SER A 156 -14.61 8.80 -18.12
N ASN A 157 -15.76 9.43 -18.08
CA ASN A 157 -16.37 9.97 -16.87
C ASN A 157 -17.45 8.98 -16.49
N GLU A 158 -17.86 8.91 -15.27
CA GLU A 158 -18.90 7.97 -14.79
C GLU A 158 -19.97 7.62 -15.82
#